data_0c522b01659d0591af1396e0251ea26e
#
_entry.id   0c522b01659d0591af1396e0251ea26e
#
_cell.length_a   1.000
_cell.length_b   1.000
_cell.length_c   1.000
_cell.angle_alpha   90.00
_cell.angle_beta   90.00
_cell.angle_gamma   90.00
#
_symmetry.space_group_name_H-M   'P 1'
#
loop_
_entity.id
_entity.type
_entity.pdbx_description
1 polymer ?
#
loop_
_entity_poly.entity_id
_entity_poly.type
_entity_poly.pdbx_seq_one_letter_code
_entity_poly.pdbx_strand_id
1 'polypeptide(L)'
;MTVGRLKGRAVGGLVVVVLLAGCAGSGSTGAAPAPSLSGPSNAYLQPEPGEKHLRNIRQLTFGGNNAESYFSRSGKQVVFQRQVEVGVACDQEYIMNTDGSGMRRISNGQGRTTCGFFYANDRRVLYSSTFKNDAACPAPPDQSKGYVWPIGHLEIYTSKPDGSDLRALTSNGAYNAEATVSSDGRKIIFTSTKDGDIELYAMNIDGTDIRRITNRLGYDGGAFFSPDGTKIVWRANYPATTRDSADYLGLLAQRLVRPARVEVWVANADGSNARQVTRLGGANFAPFFHPDGKRIIFSSNYEKPRSGAFDLYLINVDGTGFEKVTTHPDFDSFPMWSPNGKKLVWASNRNQKKPGETNLFIADWVD
;
A
#
# COMPACT_ATOMS: atom_id res chain seq x y z
N MET A 1 -18.30 -6.82 -60.42
CA MET A 1 -18.12 -5.39 -60.67
C MET A 1 -17.58 -4.73 -59.42
N THR A 2 -16.42 -4.34 -59.57
CA THR A 2 -15.53 -3.27 -59.15
C THR A 2 -15.03 -3.32 -57.72
N VAL A 3 -13.78 -3.73 -57.65
CA VAL A 3 -12.85 -3.73 -56.52
C VAL A 3 -12.41 -2.29 -56.22
N GLY A 4 -12.49 -1.88 -54.97
CA GLY A 4 -11.89 -0.65 -54.47
C GLY A 4 -10.76 -0.96 -53.51
N ARG A 5 -9.50 -0.83 -53.99
CA ARG A 5 -8.27 -0.89 -53.18
C ARG A 5 -8.07 0.43 -52.43
N LEU A 6 -7.84 0.38 -51.13
CA LEU A 6 -7.24 1.47 -50.35
C LEU A 6 -5.85 1.07 -49.88
N LYS A 7 -4.89 1.91 -50.26
CA LYS A 7 -3.44 1.77 -50.00
C LYS A 7 -3.11 2.13 -48.57
N GLY A 8 -2.47 1.21 -47.85
CA GLY A 8 -1.79 1.51 -46.56
C GLY A 8 -0.41 2.13 -46.85
N ARG A 9 -0.12 3.21 -46.12
CA ARG A 9 1.22 3.80 -46.07
C ARG A 9 2.01 3.14 -44.94
N ALA A 10 3.11 2.48 -45.29
CA ALA A 10 4.13 2.05 -44.33
C ALA A 10 5.02 3.26 -43.99
N VAL A 11 5.25 3.48 -42.71
CA VAL A 11 6.29 4.40 -42.19
C VAL A 11 7.44 3.51 -41.70
N GLY A 12 8.55 3.56 -42.43
CA GLY A 12 9.77 2.84 -42.08
C GLY A 12 10.51 3.52 -40.93
N GLY A 13 10.79 2.77 -39.90
CA GLY A 13 11.71 3.16 -38.85
C GLY A 13 13.13 2.68 -39.18
N LEU A 14 14.06 3.61 -39.23
CA LEU A 14 15.49 3.39 -39.55
C LEU A 14 16.17 2.82 -38.29
N VAL A 15 16.66 1.59 -38.36
CA VAL A 15 17.55 1.00 -37.35
C VAL A 15 18.97 1.39 -37.69
N VAL A 16 19.61 2.20 -36.87
CA VAL A 16 21.05 2.48 -36.96
C VAL A 16 21.79 1.52 -36.02
N VAL A 17 22.46 0.54 -36.61
CA VAL A 17 23.44 -0.31 -35.91
C VAL A 17 24.80 0.39 -35.98
N VAL A 18 25.32 0.80 -34.82
CA VAL A 18 26.69 1.28 -34.68
C VAL A 18 27.55 0.16 -34.12
N LEU A 19 28.36 -0.43 -34.94
CA LEU A 19 29.48 -1.31 -34.56
C LEU A 19 30.65 -0.44 -34.10
N LEU A 20 31.04 -0.55 -32.83
CA LEU A 20 32.31 -0.04 -32.35
C LEU A 20 33.22 -1.20 -31.91
N ALA A 21 34.33 -1.28 -32.59
CA ALA A 21 35.42 -2.22 -32.34
C ALA A 21 36.15 -1.89 -31.04
N GLY A 22 36.62 -2.93 -30.37
CA GLY A 22 37.26 -2.83 -29.09
C GLY A 22 38.65 -2.22 -29.07
N CYS A 23 39.03 -1.65 -27.95
CA CYS A 23 40.40 -1.59 -27.43
C CYS A 23 40.39 -1.95 -25.95
N ALA A 24 41.12 -3.00 -25.62
CA ALA A 24 41.33 -3.43 -24.24
C ALA A 24 42.20 -2.40 -23.52
N GLY A 25 41.66 -1.83 -22.42
CA GLY A 25 42.39 -1.05 -21.49
C GLY A 25 41.98 -1.48 -20.05
N SER A 26 42.92 -2.07 -19.34
CA SER A 26 42.78 -2.41 -17.91
C SER A 26 42.71 -1.15 -17.07
N GLY A 27 41.51 -0.76 -16.65
CA GLY A 27 41.28 0.34 -15.73
C GLY A 27 40.36 -0.12 -14.60
N SER A 28 40.80 0.06 -13.36
CA SER A 28 40.02 -0.18 -12.15
C SER A 28 38.67 0.52 -12.22
N THR A 29 37.58 -0.23 -12.24
CA THR A 29 36.23 0.30 -12.19
C THR A 29 35.91 0.77 -10.78
N GLY A 30 36.20 2.01 -10.48
CA GLY A 30 35.50 2.72 -9.42
C GLY A 30 34.01 2.81 -9.78
N ALA A 31 33.15 2.23 -8.96
CA ALA A 31 31.72 2.38 -9.11
C ALA A 31 31.36 3.87 -9.15
N ALA A 32 30.66 4.31 -10.17
CA ALA A 32 30.15 5.67 -10.26
C ALA A 32 29.29 5.93 -9.01
N PRO A 33 29.45 7.10 -8.33
CA PRO A 33 28.61 7.44 -7.21
C PRO A 33 27.15 7.49 -7.71
N ALA A 34 26.27 6.79 -6.95
CA ALA A 34 24.84 6.91 -7.18
C ALA A 34 24.44 8.38 -7.21
N PRO A 35 23.53 8.82 -8.09
CA PRO A 35 23.10 10.21 -8.15
C PRO A 35 22.62 10.62 -6.75
N SER A 36 23.23 11.67 -6.21
CA SER A 36 22.80 12.27 -4.95
C SER A 36 21.38 12.79 -5.17
N LEU A 37 20.39 12.07 -4.64
CA LEU A 37 19.04 12.60 -4.50
C LEU A 37 19.19 13.86 -3.66
N SER A 38 18.81 14.99 -4.23
CA SER A 38 18.75 16.27 -3.49
C SER A 38 18.04 15.99 -2.17
N GLY A 39 18.71 16.24 -1.07
CA GLY A 39 18.20 15.95 0.26
C GLY A 39 16.83 16.61 0.50
N PRO A 40 16.10 16.20 1.54
CA PRO A 40 14.77 16.69 1.82
C PRO A 40 14.78 18.22 1.84
N SER A 41 13.92 18.84 1.05
CA SER A 41 13.64 20.27 1.16
C SER A 41 13.06 20.50 2.55
N ASN A 42 13.71 21.29 3.39
CA ASN A 42 13.19 21.73 4.68
C ASN A 42 11.99 22.70 4.53
N ALA A 43 11.56 22.98 3.31
CA ALA A 43 10.45 23.88 3.06
C ALA A 43 9.11 23.20 3.39
N TYR A 44 8.31 23.88 4.19
CA TYR A 44 6.93 23.51 4.41
C TYR A 44 6.07 23.88 3.20
N LEU A 45 5.22 22.97 2.79
CA LEU A 45 4.17 23.25 1.81
C LEU A 45 2.96 23.85 2.53
N GLN A 46 2.26 24.74 1.83
CA GLN A 46 0.98 25.24 2.31
C GLN A 46 -0.11 24.16 2.12
N PRO A 47 -1.03 24.02 3.09
CA PRO A 47 -2.22 23.20 2.88
C PRO A 47 -3.05 23.74 1.71
N GLU A 48 -3.70 22.87 0.98
CA GLU A 48 -4.70 23.26 -0.02
C GLU A 48 -5.93 23.92 0.66
N PRO A 49 -6.66 24.78 -0.05
CA PRO A 49 -7.89 25.35 0.49
C PRO A 49 -8.86 24.27 0.97
N GLY A 50 -9.24 24.31 2.24
CA GLY A 50 -10.11 23.31 2.86
C GLY A 50 -9.40 22.23 3.69
N GLU A 51 -8.08 22.09 3.60
CA GLU A 51 -7.29 21.15 4.42
C GLU A 51 -7.06 21.70 5.83
N LYS A 52 -8.13 21.82 6.61
CA LYS A 52 -8.11 22.51 7.93
C LYS A 52 -7.32 21.77 9.01
N HIS A 53 -7.11 20.44 8.86
CA HIS A 53 -6.41 19.60 9.82
C HIS A 53 -4.90 19.54 9.61
N LEU A 54 -4.38 20.02 8.48
CA LEU A 54 -2.98 19.86 8.12
C LEU A 54 -2.21 21.17 8.33
N ARG A 55 -1.05 21.08 8.99
CA ARG A 55 -0.08 22.18 9.15
C ARG A 55 1.31 21.66 8.91
N ASN A 56 2.23 22.57 8.53
CA ASN A 56 3.65 22.23 8.38
C ASN A 56 3.88 21.00 7.49
N ILE A 57 3.19 20.95 6.36
CA ILE A 57 3.29 19.81 5.41
C ILE A 57 4.71 19.75 4.86
N ARG A 58 5.34 18.58 4.93
CA ARG A 58 6.66 18.32 4.33
C ARG A 58 6.59 17.10 3.43
N GLN A 59 7.28 17.19 2.30
CA GLN A 59 7.52 16.05 1.42
C GLN A 59 8.72 15.26 1.93
N LEU A 60 8.58 13.93 2.08
CA LEU A 60 9.62 13.04 2.60
C LEU A 60 10.36 12.27 1.52
N THR A 61 9.71 11.98 0.38
CA THR A 61 10.31 11.27 -0.75
C THR A 61 10.21 12.11 -2.02
N PHE A 62 11.13 11.89 -2.96
CA PHE A 62 11.22 12.64 -4.20
C PHE A 62 11.45 11.67 -5.37
N GLY A 63 10.40 11.48 -6.18
CA GLY A 63 10.41 10.56 -7.32
C GLY A 63 10.15 9.09 -6.97
N GLY A 64 9.79 8.32 -7.99
CA GLY A 64 9.34 6.94 -7.87
C GLY A 64 7.87 6.82 -7.46
N ASN A 65 7.47 5.61 -7.07
CA ASN A 65 6.16 5.34 -6.49
C ASN A 65 6.37 4.91 -5.04
N ASN A 66 5.88 5.71 -4.09
CA ASN A 66 6.03 5.48 -2.67
C ASN A 66 4.65 5.43 -2.02
N ALA A 67 4.35 4.40 -1.25
CA ALA A 67 3.04 4.17 -0.67
C ALA A 67 3.14 3.43 0.67
N GLU A 68 1.99 3.29 1.34
CA GLU A 68 1.82 2.48 2.55
C GLU A 68 2.88 2.77 3.61
N SER A 69 2.98 4.05 4.01
CA SER A 69 3.92 4.48 5.03
C SER A 69 3.31 4.39 6.42
N TYR A 70 3.97 3.65 7.31
CA TYR A 70 3.49 3.40 8.65
C TYR A 70 4.54 3.78 9.70
N PHE A 71 4.09 4.52 10.73
CA PHE A 71 4.98 4.95 11.80
C PHE A 71 5.52 3.79 12.63
N SER A 72 6.75 3.92 13.07
CA SER A 72 7.29 3.18 14.20
C SER A 72 6.54 3.55 15.50
N ARG A 73 6.58 2.68 16.50
CA ARG A 73 5.93 2.92 17.80
C ARG A 73 6.49 4.15 18.52
N SER A 74 7.77 4.44 18.31
CA SER A 74 8.41 5.66 18.84
C SER A 74 7.99 6.93 18.10
N GLY A 75 7.36 6.81 16.91
CA GLY A 75 7.02 7.94 16.05
C GLY A 75 8.24 8.59 15.36
N LYS A 76 9.43 7.97 15.45
CA LYS A 76 10.68 8.56 14.92
C LYS A 76 10.99 8.11 13.50
N GLN A 77 10.44 6.97 13.07
CA GLN A 77 10.66 6.38 11.75
C GLN A 77 9.35 6.02 11.08
N VAL A 78 9.40 5.84 9.78
CA VAL A 78 8.36 5.22 8.96
C VAL A 78 8.96 4.07 8.16
N VAL A 79 8.19 2.99 8.00
CA VAL A 79 8.42 1.93 7.03
C VAL A 79 7.48 2.15 5.87
N PHE A 80 7.90 1.88 4.64
CA PHE A 80 7.08 2.13 3.46
C PHE A 80 7.56 1.31 2.27
N GLN A 81 6.65 1.00 1.37
CA GLN A 81 7.00 0.40 0.08
C GLN A 81 7.41 1.47 -0.93
N ARG A 82 8.42 1.15 -1.73
CA ARG A 82 8.96 2.02 -2.77
C ARG A 82 9.29 1.27 -4.04
N GLN A 83 8.79 1.78 -5.14
CA GLN A 83 9.27 1.50 -6.49
C GLN A 83 10.16 2.66 -6.91
N VAL A 84 11.47 2.43 -7.06
CA VAL A 84 12.45 3.52 -7.31
C VAL A 84 12.18 4.22 -8.64
N GLU A 85 11.79 3.46 -9.65
CA GLU A 85 11.41 3.96 -10.96
C GLU A 85 10.05 3.37 -11.35
N VAL A 86 9.08 4.25 -11.61
CA VAL A 86 7.69 3.87 -11.89
C VAL A 86 7.64 2.89 -13.08
N GLY A 87 7.03 1.74 -12.87
CA GLY A 87 6.83 0.72 -13.91
C GLY A 87 8.06 -0.11 -14.31
N VAL A 88 9.24 0.18 -13.74
CA VAL A 88 10.50 -0.50 -14.11
C VAL A 88 10.96 -1.50 -13.05
N ALA A 89 10.85 -1.13 -11.78
CA ALA A 89 11.29 -1.98 -10.67
C ALA A 89 10.11 -2.45 -9.83
N CYS A 90 10.27 -3.55 -9.09
CA CYS A 90 9.31 -3.98 -8.08
C CYS A 90 9.33 -3.10 -6.85
N ASP A 91 8.18 -3.05 -6.17
CA ASP A 91 8.10 -2.51 -4.83
C ASP A 91 9.05 -3.25 -3.88
N GLN A 92 9.76 -2.50 -3.07
CA GLN A 92 10.63 -2.98 -2.01
C GLN A 92 10.34 -2.21 -0.73
N GLU A 93 10.63 -2.81 0.43
CA GLU A 93 10.45 -2.15 1.72
C GLU A 93 11.65 -1.31 2.09
N TYR A 94 11.35 -0.10 2.55
CA TYR A 94 12.30 0.90 3.03
C TYR A 94 11.91 1.41 4.40
N ILE A 95 12.89 1.92 5.12
CA ILE A 95 12.72 2.67 6.36
C ILE A 95 13.42 4.02 6.19
N MET A 96 12.83 5.07 6.77
CA MET A 96 13.49 6.37 6.93
C MET A 96 13.05 7.05 8.24
N ASN A 97 13.78 8.05 8.67
CA ASN A 97 13.38 8.91 9.77
C ASN A 97 12.20 9.82 9.32
N THR A 98 11.40 10.28 10.28
CA THR A 98 10.24 11.15 10.01
C THR A 98 10.61 12.56 9.53
N ASP A 99 11.90 12.89 9.51
CA ASP A 99 12.43 14.08 8.84
C ASP A 99 12.85 13.84 7.38
N GLY A 100 12.71 12.60 6.88
CA GLY A 100 13.10 12.17 5.54
C GLY A 100 14.55 11.70 5.43
N SER A 101 15.35 11.80 6.49
CA SER A 101 16.75 11.37 6.49
C SER A 101 16.88 9.85 6.72
N GLY A 102 18.06 9.31 6.46
CA GLY A 102 18.40 7.92 6.78
C GLY A 102 17.61 6.87 6.00
N MET A 103 17.09 7.21 4.81
CA MET A 103 16.37 6.26 3.95
C MET A 103 17.27 5.08 3.58
N ARG A 104 16.77 3.87 3.80
CA ARG A 104 17.45 2.62 3.42
C ARG A 104 16.46 1.52 3.09
N ARG A 105 16.81 0.66 2.15
CA ARG A 105 16.06 -0.56 1.87
C ARG A 105 16.33 -1.60 2.95
N ILE A 106 15.29 -2.31 3.39
CA ILE A 106 15.37 -3.41 4.36
C ILE A 106 15.01 -4.77 3.76
N SER A 107 14.28 -4.80 2.65
CA SER A 107 14.02 -6.02 1.88
C SER A 107 15.24 -6.43 1.05
N ASN A 108 15.29 -7.71 0.65
CA ASN A 108 16.45 -8.29 -0.04
C ASN A 108 16.62 -7.84 -1.52
N GLY A 109 15.63 -7.16 -2.08
CA GLY A 109 15.66 -6.67 -3.47
C GLY A 109 15.14 -7.67 -4.50
N GLN A 110 14.67 -8.84 -4.08
CA GLN A 110 14.10 -9.85 -4.97
C GLN A 110 12.57 -9.87 -4.84
N GLY A 111 11.89 -10.19 -5.96
CA GLY A 111 10.45 -10.24 -6.03
C GLY A 111 9.79 -8.89 -5.71
N ARG A 112 8.50 -8.93 -5.40
CA ARG A 112 7.73 -7.79 -4.89
C ARG A 112 7.65 -7.88 -3.37
N THR A 113 7.89 -6.77 -2.68
CA THR A 113 7.76 -6.65 -1.23
C THR A 113 6.86 -5.48 -0.89
N THR A 114 5.89 -5.67 0.01
CA THR A 114 4.81 -4.71 0.31
C THR A 114 4.35 -4.78 1.76
N CYS A 115 3.62 -3.75 2.22
CA CYS A 115 2.88 -3.71 3.48
C CYS A 115 3.77 -3.92 4.70
N GLY A 116 4.82 -3.12 4.85
CA GLY A 116 5.69 -3.16 6.01
C GLY A 116 5.03 -2.63 7.28
N PHE A 117 5.32 -3.21 8.45
CA PHE A 117 4.81 -2.73 9.73
C PHE A 117 5.81 -2.96 10.88
N PHE A 118 6.06 -1.92 11.69
CA PHE A 118 6.93 -2.02 12.86
C PHE A 118 6.27 -2.75 14.03
N TYR A 119 7.08 -3.51 14.80
CA TYR A 119 6.64 -4.12 16.05
C TYR A 119 7.79 -4.37 17.03
N ALA A 120 7.51 -4.99 18.17
CA ALA A 120 8.50 -5.29 19.23
C ALA A 120 9.29 -4.05 19.68
N ASN A 121 8.57 -2.91 19.88
CA ASN A 121 9.17 -1.61 20.22
C ASN A 121 10.25 -1.20 19.19
N ASP A 122 9.88 -1.21 17.90
CA ASP A 122 10.68 -0.82 16.75
C ASP A 122 11.94 -1.70 16.50
N ARG A 123 12.04 -2.83 17.19
CA ARG A 123 13.17 -3.77 17.01
C ARG A 123 12.99 -4.73 15.85
N ARG A 124 11.78 -4.85 15.33
CA ARG A 124 11.45 -5.70 14.20
C ARG A 124 10.47 -5.01 13.26
N VAL A 125 10.49 -5.47 12.02
CA VAL A 125 9.54 -5.12 10.97
C VAL A 125 9.00 -6.40 10.38
N LEU A 126 7.72 -6.44 10.07
CA LEU A 126 7.15 -7.46 9.20
C LEU A 126 6.79 -6.84 7.85
N TYR A 127 6.76 -7.67 6.82
CA TYR A 127 6.35 -7.31 5.47
C TYR A 127 5.98 -8.56 4.68
N SER A 128 5.27 -8.38 3.59
CA SER A 128 4.90 -9.48 2.69
C SER A 128 5.79 -9.47 1.45
N SER A 129 6.20 -10.64 0.96
CA SER A 129 7.05 -10.72 -0.23
C SER A 129 6.84 -11.99 -1.04
N THR A 130 7.07 -11.87 -2.36
CA THR A 130 7.04 -13.01 -3.29
C THR A 130 8.38 -13.72 -3.42
N PHE A 131 9.48 -13.20 -2.88
CA PHE A 131 10.86 -13.56 -3.25
C PHE A 131 11.19 -15.06 -3.17
N LYS A 132 10.57 -15.82 -2.27
CA LYS A 132 10.76 -17.26 -2.20
C LYS A 132 9.99 -18.04 -3.25
N ASN A 133 8.83 -17.53 -3.65
CA ASN A 133 7.97 -18.18 -4.64
C ASN A 133 8.29 -17.70 -6.06
N ASP A 134 8.62 -16.41 -6.17
CA ASP A 134 9.06 -15.76 -7.41
C ASP A 134 10.05 -14.63 -7.06
N ALA A 135 11.31 -14.85 -7.39
CA ALA A 135 12.38 -13.86 -7.19
C ALA A 135 12.35 -12.74 -8.26
N ALA A 136 11.68 -12.96 -9.38
CA ALA A 136 11.48 -11.95 -10.40
C ALA A 136 10.36 -10.97 -9.99
N CYS A 137 10.35 -9.81 -10.60
CA CYS A 137 9.24 -8.88 -10.46
C CYS A 137 8.02 -9.42 -11.22
N PRO A 138 6.88 -9.67 -10.56
CA PRO A 138 5.67 -10.10 -11.25
C PRO A 138 5.24 -9.10 -12.32
N ALA A 139 4.86 -9.60 -13.50
CA ALA A 139 4.31 -8.74 -14.53
C ALA A 139 3.03 -8.05 -14.07
N PRO A 140 2.76 -6.79 -14.49
CA PRO A 140 1.49 -6.15 -14.24
C PRO A 140 0.32 -6.99 -14.79
N PRO A 141 -0.82 -7.05 -14.10
CA PRO A 141 -1.98 -7.76 -14.61
C PRO A 141 -2.57 -7.08 -15.85
N ASP A 142 -3.26 -7.85 -16.70
CA ASP A 142 -4.04 -7.30 -17.80
C ASP A 142 -5.20 -6.43 -17.27
N GLN A 143 -5.18 -5.15 -17.62
CA GLN A 143 -6.20 -4.16 -17.23
C GLN A 143 -7.30 -3.98 -18.30
N SER A 144 -7.32 -4.76 -19.39
CA SER A 144 -8.27 -4.62 -20.50
C SER A 144 -9.74 -4.72 -20.07
N LYS A 145 -10.01 -5.45 -18.97
CA LYS A 145 -11.35 -5.62 -18.39
C LYS A 145 -11.61 -4.70 -17.20
N GLY A 146 -10.81 -3.65 -17.03
CA GLY A 146 -10.89 -2.71 -15.91
C GLY A 146 -9.80 -2.96 -14.87
N TYR A 147 -9.73 -2.05 -13.89
CA TYR A 147 -8.70 -2.07 -12.88
C TYR A 147 -8.83 -3.27 -11.94
N VAL A 148 -7.75 -4.05 -11.83
CA VAL A 148 -7.65 -5.23 -10.97
C VAL A 148 -6.31 -5.27 -10.25
N TRP A 149 -6.31 -5.86 -9.05
CA TRP A 149 -5.10 -6.16 -8.28
C TRP A 149 -4.71 -7.63 -8.42
N PRO A 150 -3.41 -7.94 -8.54
CA PRO A 150 -2.94 -9.31 -8.53
C PRO A 150 -2.92 -9.85 -7.09
N ILE A 151 -3.44 -11.06 -6.93
CA ILE A 151 -3.38 -11.86 -5.69
C ILE A 151 -2.28 -12.91 -5.89
N GLY A 152 -1.03 -12.45 -5.79
CA GLY A 152 0.14 -13.32 -6.00
C GLY A 152 0.43 -14.23 -4.80
N HIS A 153 1.45 -15.08 -4.94
CA HIS A 153 1.96 -15.88 -3.82
C HIS A 153 2.86 -15.01 -2.95
N LEU A 154 2.29 -14.38 -1.94
CA LEU A 154 3.05 -13.64 -0.94
C LEU A 154 3.10 -14.41 0.37
N GLU A 155 4.24 -14.35 1.04
CA GLU A 155 4.39 -14.84 2.40
C GLU A 155 4.80 -13.68 3.32
N ILE A 156 4.38 -13.77 4.58
CA ILE A 156 4.73 -12.78 5.60
C ILE A 156 6.09 -13.13 6.17
N TYR A 157 6.96 -12.15 6.19
CA TYR A 157 8.30 -12.24 6.76
C TYR A 157 8.47 -11.24 7.89
N THR A 158 9.44 -11.49 8.75
CA THR A 158 9.92 -10.54 9.74
C THR A 158 11.43 -10.43 9.70
N SER A 159 11.94 -9.23 9.88
CA SER A 159 13.38 -8.95 10.00
C SER A 159 13.66 -7.92 11.09
N LYS A 160 14.93 -7.69 11.40
CA LYS A 160 15.35 -6.47 12.09
C LYS A 160 15.23 -5.27 11.14
N PRO A 161 15.21 -4.01 11.68
CA PRO A 161 15.11 -2.81 10.85
C PRO A 161 16.32 -2.58 9.92
N ASP A 162 17.42 -3.31 10.09
CA ASP A 162 18.56 -3.32 9.19
C ASP A 162 18.46 -4.39 8.09
N GLY A 163 17.34 -5.14 8.03
CA GLY A 163 17.10 -6.24 7.10
C GLY A 163 17.69 -7.58 7.54
N SER A 164 18.48 -7.64 8.62
CA SER A 164 19.06 -8.88 9.15
C SER A 164 18.03 -9.73 9.91
N ASP A 165 18.39 -10.98 10.23
CA ASP A 165 17.54 -11.93 10.95
C ASP A 165 16.16 -12.12 10.30
N LEU A 166 16.17 -12.31 8.96
CA LEU A 166 14.98 -12.54 8.16
C LEU A 166 14.39 -13.92 8.44
N ARG A 167 13.08 -13.97 8.77
CA ARG A 167 12.34 -15.21 9.06
C ARG A 167 10.99 -15.16 8.38
N ALA A 168 10.52 -16.30 7.88
CA ALA A 168 9.15 -16.46 7.41
C ALA A 168 8.22 -16.71 8.61
N LEU A 169 7.06 -16.03 8.62
CA LEU A 169 5.96 -16.29 9.54
C LEU A 169 4.86 -17.14 8.90
N THR A 170 4.74 -17.09 7.57
CA THR A 170 3.86 -17.97 6.78
C THR A 170 4.66 -18.69 5.70
N SER A 171 4.17 -19.87 5.27
CA SER A 171 4.82 -20.69 4.24
C SER A 171 3.81 -21.70 3.66
N ASN A 172 2.65 -21.21 3.21
CA ASN A 172 1.55 -22.05 2.74
C ASN A 172 1.25 -21.89 1.24
N GLY A 173 2.00 -21.02 0.53
CA GLY A 173 1.83 -20.79 -0.90
C GLY A 173 0.56 -20.03 -1.29
N ALA A 174 -0.16 -19.46 -0.33
CA ALA A 174 -1.30 -18.60 -0.57
C ALA A 174 -0.88 -17.13 -0.79
N TYR A 175 -1.85 -16.26 -0.97
CA TYR A 175 -1.67 -14.83 -0.76
C TYR A 175 -1.74 -14.56 0.74
N ASN A 176 -0.65 -14.15 1.36
CA ASN A 176 -0.57 -13.72 2.76
C ASN A 176 0.04 -12.34 2.79
N ALA A 177 -0.76 -11.31 3.03
CA ALA A 177 -0.32 -9.92 2.92
C ALA A 177 -1.02 -9.00 3.93
N GLU A 178 -0.64 -7.71 3.90
CA GLU A 178 -1.27 -6.64 4.66
C GLU A 178 -1.26 -6.91 6.18
N ALA A 179 -0.17 -7.49 6.66
CA ALA A 179 -0.05 -7.88 8.06
C ALA A 179 0.22 -6.67 8.97
N THR A 180 -0.57 -6.52 10.02
CA THR A 180 -0.41 -5.50 11.07
C THR A 180 -0.42 -6.14 12.45
N VAL A 181 0.10 -5.42 13.45
CA VAL A 181 0.30 -5.95 14.81
C VAL A 181 -0.62 -5.25 15.79
N SER A 182 -1.18 -6.01 16.73
CA SER A 182 -1.97 -5.48 17.84
C SER A 182 -1.16 -4.53 18.73
N SER A 183 -1.84 -3.61 19.39
CA SER A 183 -1.20 -2.59 20.23
C SER A 183 -0.37 -3.18 21.38
N ASP A 184 -0.75 -4.36 21.89
CA ASP A 184 0.01 -5.11 22.92
C ASP A 184 1.19 -5.91 22.35
N GLY A 185 1.33 -5.96 21.00
CA GLY A 185 2.41 -6.64 20.29
C GLY A 185 2.32 -8.16 20.27
N ARG A 186 1.17 -8.76 20.61
CA ARG A 186 1.02 -10.22 20.76
C ARG A 186 0.40 -10.91 19.55
N LYS A 187 -0.42 -10.21 18.77
CA LYS A 187 -1.15 -10.75 17.63
C LYS A 187 -0.81 -10.02 16.35
N ILE A 188 -0.85 -10.76 15.25
CA ILE A 188 -0.82 -10.26 13.88
C ILE A 188 -2.20 -10.52 13.29
N ILE A 189 -2.76 -9.52 12.59
CA ILE A 189 -3.90 -9.70 11.68
C ILE A 189 -3.40 -9.50 10.26
N PHE A 190 -3.90 -10.30 9.31
CA PHE A 190 -3.45 -10.28 7.92
C PHE A 190 -4.53 -10.78 6.98
N THR A 191 -4.38 -10.47 5.70
CA THR A 191 -5.24 -10.95 4.61
C THR A 191 -4.67 -12.24 4.03
N SER A 192 -5.50 -13.28 3.81
CA SER A 192 -5.05 -14.52 3.21
C SER A 192 -6.11 -15.18 2.33
N THR A 193 -5.63 -15.91 1.30
CA THR A 193 -6.48 -16.79 0.46
C THR A 193 -6.34 -18.27 0.80
N LYS A 194 -5.80 -18.61 1.98
CA LYS A 194 -5.45 -20.01 2.31
C LYS A 194 -6.65 -20.98 2.30
N ASP A 195 -7.86 -20.50 2.54
CA ASP A 195 -9.08 -21.30 2.53
C ASP A 195 -9.97 -21.04 1.30
N GLY A 196 -9.39 -20.47 0.22
CA GLY A 196 -10.04 -20.35 -1.10
C GLY A 196 -10.78 -19.03 -1.33
N ASP A 197 -10.90 -18.16 -0.31
CA ASP A 197 -11.47 -16.82 -0.41
C ASP A 197 -10.50 -15.77 0.19
N ILE A 198 -10.72 -14.48 -0.07
CA ILE A 198 -9.90 -13.41 0.47
C ILE A 198 -10.47 -12.99 1.82
N GLU A 199 -9.83 -13.44 2.89
CA GLU A 199 -10.34 -13.29 4.24
C GLU A 199 -9.29 -12.76 5.21
N LEU A 200 -9.74 -12.22 6.34
CA LEU A 200 -8.85 -11.86 7.44
C LEU A 200 -8.53 -13.07 8.31
N TYR A 201 -7.28 -13.14 8.71
CA TYR A 201 -6.76 -14.14 9.65
C TYR A 201 -5.99 -13.44 10.77
N ALA A 202 -5.98 -14.04 11.94
CA ALA A 202 -5.12 -13.65 13.04
C ALA A 202 -4.17 -14.80 13.42
N MET A 203 -2.97 -14.44 13.90
CA MET A 203 -1.99 -15.39 14.42
C MET A 203 -1.24 -14.78 15.60
N ASN A 204 -0.54 -15.61 16.37
CA ASN A 204 0.42 -15.12 17.35
C ASN A 204 1.58 -14.38 16.66
N ILE A 205 2.28 -13.54 17.41
CA ILE A 205 3.42 -12.75 16.90
C ILE A 205 4.58 -13.60 16.38
N ASP A 206 4.64 -14.87 16.77
CA ASP A 206 5.63 -15.86 16.32
C ASP A 206 5.20 -16.68 15.10
N GLY A 207 4.00 -16.41 14.55
CA GLY A 207 3.42 -17.12 13.39
C GLY A 207 2.59 -18.34 13.75
N THR A 208 2.41 -18.68 15.04
CA THR A 208 1.59 -19.82 15.49
C THR A 208 0.11 -19.42 15.65
N ASP A 209 -0.76 -20.46 15.84
CA ASP A 209 -2.20 -20.29 16.15
C ASP A 209 -2.94 -19.42 15.10
N ILE A 210 -2.79 -19.77 13.82
CA ILE A 210 -3.48 -19.08 12.72
C ILE A 210 -4.98 -19.41 12.78
N ARG A 211 -5.82 -18.36 12.91
CA ARG A 211 -7.28 -18.47 12.97
C ARG A 211 -7.92 -17.54 11.94
N ARG A 212 -8.96 -18.02 11.26
CA ARG A 212 -9.79 -17.22 10.37
C ARG A 212 -10.68 -16.28 11.19
N ILE A 213 -10.78 -15.03 10.79
CA ILE A 213 -11.54 -13.95 11.46
C ILE A 213 -12.82 -13.62 10.70
N THR A 214 -12.74 -13.50 9.37
CA THR A 214 -13.90 -13.28 8.51
C THR A 214 -14.28 -14.55 7.77
N ASN A 215 -15.54 -14.67 7.34
CA ASN A 215 -16.10 -15.89 6.76
C ASN A 215 -17.31 -15.59 5.85
N ARG A 216 -17.21 -14.58 5.01
CA ARG A 216 -18.27 -14.20 4.10
C ARG A 216 -17.71 -14.08 2.70
N LEU A 217 -18.32 -14.78 1.71
CA LEU A 217 -17.88 -14.70 0.32
C LEU A 217 -17.66 -13.27 -0.11
N GLY A 218 -16.44 -12.94 -0.52
CA GLY A 218 -16.03 -11.62 -0.96
C GLY A 218 -14.62 -11.24 -0.55
N TYR A 219 -14.34 -9.98 -0.62
CA TYR A 219 -13.02 -9.43 -0.31
C TYR A 219 -13.01 -8.83 1.09
N ASP A 220 -12.13 -9.32 1.94
CA ASP A 220 -11.78 -8.74 3.24
C ASP A 220 -10.26 -8.50 3.30
N GLY A 221 -9.81 -7.26 3.52
CA GLY A 221 -8.37 -6.99 3.51
C GLY A 221 -7.95 -5.69 4.18
N GLY A 222 -6.65 -5.59 4.48
CA GLY A 222 -6.00 -4.41 5.01
C GLY A 222 -6.50 -3.99 6.39
N ALA A 223 -6.48 -4.93 7.34
CA ALA A 223 -7.00 -4.70 8.68
C ALA A 223 -5.97 -4.07 9.63
N PHE A 224 -6.46 -3.18 10.51
CA PHE A 224 -5.70 -2.60 11.61
C PHE A 224 -6.44 -2.78 12.93
N PHE A 225 -5.70 -3.02 14.01
CA PHE A 225 -6.26 -3.02 15.36
C PHE A 225 -6.53 -1.59 15.85
N SER A 226 -7.54 -1.44 16.71
CA SER A 226 -7.75 -0.21 17.47
C SER A 226 -6.61 0.00 18.48
N PRO A 227 -6.41 1.25 18.96
CA PRO A 227 -5.35 1.57 19.94
C PRO A 227 -5.41 0.74 21.21
N ASP A 228 -6.61 0.36 21.67
CA ASP A 228 -6.84 -0.50 22.84
C ASP A 228 -6.80 -2.01 22.51
N GLY A 229 -6.64 -2.37 21.21
CA GLY A 229 -6.61 -3.76 20.75
C GLY A 229 -7.94 -4.50 20.78
N THR A 230 -9.05 -3.83 21.14
CA THR A 230 -10.37 -4.49 21.30
C THR A 230 -11.15 -4.61 20.00
N LYS A 231 -10.81 -3.82 18.98
CA LYS A 231 -11.48 -3.77 17.68
C LYS A 231 -10.49 -3.90 16.53
N ILE A 232 -11.05 -4.19 15.35
CA ILE A 232 -10.36 -4.13 14.06
C ILE A 232 -11.18 -3.25 13.11
N VAL A 233 -10.47 -2.56 12.20
CA VAL A 233 -11.02 -1.85 11.06
C VAL A 233 -10.40 -2.44 9.80
N TRP A 234 -11.20 -2.64 8.74
CA TRP A 234 -10.70 -3.14 7.46
C TRP A 234 -11.57 -2.64 6.30
N ARG A 235 -11.18 -2.94 5.07
CA ARG A 235 -12.01 -2.73 3.89
C ARG A 235 -12.59 -4.05 3.39
N ALA A 236 -13.85 -4.03 2.98
CA ALA A 236 -14.50 -5.22 2.45
C ALA A 236 -15.46 -4.90 1.29
N ASN A 237 -15.64 -5.92 0.43
CA ASN A 237 -16.66 -5.92 -0.61
C ASN A 237 -17.29 -7.30 -0.71
N TYR A 238 -18.58 -7.38 -0.44
CA TYR A 238 -19.35 -8.62 -0.53
C TYR A 238 -20.27 -8.59 -1.75
N PRO A 239 -20.16 -9.57 -2.67
CA PRO A 239 -21.03 -9.66 -3.83
C PRO A 239 -22.51 -9.66 -3.43
N ALA A 240 -23.31 -8.80 -4.04
CA ALA A 240 -24.73 -8.65 -3.72
C ALA A 240 -25.64 -9.49 -4.61
N THR A 241 -25.18 -9.90 -5.79
CA THR A 241 -25.95 -10.65 -6.78
C THR A 241 -25.17 -11.89 -7.23
N THR A 242 -25.87 -12.85 -7.84
CA THR A 242 -25.23 -14.03 -8.48
C THR A 242 -24.20 -13.62 -9.53
N ARG A 243 -24.48 -12.56 -10.28
CA ARG A 243 -23.54 -12.03 -11.29
C ARG A 243 -22.28 -11.45 -10.64
N ASP A 244 -22.42 -10.68 -9.55
CA ASP A 244 -21.26 -10.14 -8.83
C ASP A 244 -20.42 -11.26 -8.21
N SER A 245 -21.08 -12.32 -7.68
CA SER A 245 -20.41 -13.51 -7.16
C SER A 245 -19.63 -14.25 -8.25
N ALA A 246 -20.22 -14.40 -9.44
CA ALA A 246 -19.54 -15.04 -10.57
C ALA A 246 -18.34 -14.22 -11.07
N ASP A 247 -18.44 -12.87 -11.16
CA ASP A 247 -17.34 -11.99 -11.52
C ASP A 247 -16.20 -12.09 -10.48
N TYR A 248 -16.54 -12.00 -9.20
CA TYR A 248 -15.56 -12.13 -8.11
C TYR A 248 -14.82 -13.45 -8.14
N LEU A 249 -15.53 -14.58 -8.17
CA LEU A 249 -14.94 -15.92 -8.21
C LEU A 249 -14.14 -16.17 -9.50
N GLY A 250 -14.61 -15.64 -10.63
CA GLY A 250 -13.91 -15.73 -11.91
C GLY A 250 -12.59 -14.94 -11.93
N LEU A 251 -12.52 -13.80 -11.25
CA LEU A 251 -11.28 -13.06 -11.03
C LEU A 251 -10.37 -13.78 -10.05
N LEU A 252 -10.89 -14.24 -8.93
CA LEU A 252 -10.14 -14.94 -7.90
C LEU A 252 -9.48 -16.22 -8.43
N ALA A 253 -10.17 -16.97 -9.30
CA ALA A 253 -9.60 -18.12 -10.00
C ALA A 253 -8.40 -17.77 -10.90
N GLN A 254 -8.33 -16.53 -11.37
CA GLN A 254 -7.21 -15.96 -12.11
C GLN A 254 -6.19 -15.25 -11.22
N ARG A 255 -6.36 -15.34 -9.89
CA ARG A 255 -5.56 -14.62 -8.90
C ARG A 255 -5.62 -13.11 -9.06
N LEU A 256 -6.80 -12.60 -9.33
CA LEU A 256 -7.10 -11.18 -9.46
C LEU A 256 -8.26 -10.82 -8.52
N VAL A 257 -8.31 -9.56 -8.13
CA VAL A 257 -9.47 -8.99 -7.44
C VAL A 257 -9.75 -7.58 -7.96
N ARG A 258 -11.01 -7.21 -8.03
CA ARG A 258 -11.43 -5.86 -8.38
C ARG A 258 -11.65 -5.03 -7.12
N PRO A 259 -10.79 -4.03 -6.81
CA PRO A 259 -10.90 -3.24 -5.58
C PRO A 259 -11.97 -2.13 -5.66
N ALA A 260 -12.95 -2.27 -6.54
CA ALA A 260 -14.05 -1.34 -6.66
C ALA A 260 -15.15 -1.66 -5.63
N ARG A 261 -15.84 -0.63 -5.13
CA ARG A 261 -16.93 -0.74 -4.16
C ARG A 261 -16.55 -1.37 -2.83
N VAL A 262 -15.28 -1.25 -2.42
CA VAL A 262 -14.89 -1.62 -1.06
C VAL A 262 -15.37 -0.56 -0.08
N GLU A 263 -15.86 -1.00 1.06
CA GLU A 263 -16.37 -0.14 2.15
C GLU A 263 -15.60 -0.43 3.43
N VAL A 264 -15.59 0.54 4.33
CA VAL A 264 -14.94 0.42 5.65
C VAL A 264 -15.85 -0.34 6.61
N TRP A 265 -15.29 -1.33 7.27
CA TRP A 265 -15.95 -2.17 8.28
C TRP A 265 -15.21 -2.14 9.61
N VAL A 266 -15.94 -2.38 10.69
CA VAL A 266 -15.40 -2.50 12.06
C VAL A 266 -16.01 -3.70 12.74
N ALA A 267 -15.20 -4.43 13.52
CA ALA A 267 -15.64 -5.53 14.37
C ALA A 267 -14.89 -5.53 15.71
N ASN A 268 -15.26 -6.41 16.61
CA ASN A 268 -14.37 -6.80 17.70
C ASN A 268 -13.12 -7.48 17.12
N ALA A 269 -12.04 -7.54 17.89
CA ALA A 269 -10.76 -8.11 17.43
C ALA A 269 -10.85 -9.60 17.06
N ASP A 270 -11.86 -10.31 17.53
CA ASP A 270 -12.17 -11.70 17.19
C ASP A 270 -13.08 -11.86 15.96
N GLY A 271 -13.47 -10.77 15.30
CA GLY A 271 -14.37 -10.73 14.14
C GLY A 271 -15.85 -10.65 14.51
N SER A 272 -16.22 -10.81 15.77
CA SER A 272 -17.61 -10.70 16.21
C SER A 272 -18.15 -9.26 16.09
N ASN A 273 -19.48 -9.11 16.02
CA ASN A 273 -20.17 -7.82 15.90
C ASN A 273 -19.69 -6.97 14.72
N ALA A 274 -19.34 -7.61 13.60
CA ALA A 274 -18.92 -6.93 12.39
C ALA A 274 -20.03 -6.03 11.83
N ARG A 275 -19.71 -4.80 11.48
CA ARG A 275 -20.63 -3.84 10.90
C ARG A 275 -19.95 -2.93 9.89
N GLN A 276 -20.69 -2.56 8.87
CA GLN A 276 -20.28 -1.59 7.86
C GLN A 276 -20.34 -0.17 8.42
N VAL A 277 -19.26 0.60 8.23
CA VAL A 277 -19.16 2.00 8.68
C VAL A 277 -19.50 2.96 7.55
N THR A 278 -18.95 2.72 6.34
CA THR A 278 -19.21 3.58 5.18
C THR A 278 -20.19 2.93 4.19
N ARG A 279 -20.92 3.75 3.43
CA ARG A 279 -21.81 3.36 2.32
C ARG A 279 -21.71 4.40 1.21
N LEU A 280 -20.48 4.61 0.73
CA LEU A 280 -20.19 5.70 -0.20
C LEU A 280 -20.18 5.26 -1.67
N GLY A 281 -20.07 3.95 -1.93
CA GLY A 281 -20.19 3.37 -3.27
C GLY A 281 -18.96 3.51 -4.17
N GLY A 282 -17.89 4.18 -3.73
CA GLY A 282 -16.59 4.24 -4.38
C GLY A 282 -15.64 3.12 -3.89
N ALA A 283 -14.37 3.34 -4.04
CA ALA A 283 -13.34 2.55 -3.38
C ALA A 283 -12.93 3.27 -2.09
N ASN A 284 -13.23 2.68 -0.94
CA ASN A 284 -12.93 3.22 0.38
C ASN A 284 -11.94 2.27 1.04
N PHE A 285 -10.67 2.66 1.13
CA PHE A 285 -9.60 1.76 1.55
C PHE A 285 -8.56 2.42 2.47
N ALA A 286 -7.59 1.63 2.92
CA ALA A 286 -6.55 2.05 3.87
C ALA A 286 -7.12 2.73 5.13
N PRO A 287 -8.14 2.15 5.79
CA PRO A 287 -8.69 2.71 7.00
C PRO A 287 -7.70 2.57 8.17
N PHE A 288 -7.58 3.60 8.99
CA PHE A 288 -6.73 3.58 10.16
C PHE A 288 -7.42 4.26 11.35
N PHE A 289 -7.34 3.67 12.55
CA PHE A 289 -7.89 4.28 13.76
C PHE A 289 -7.08 5.51 14.19
N HIS A 290 -7.77 6.57 14.57
CA HIS A 290 -7.15 7.64 15.34
C HIS A 290 -6.74 7.13 16.73
N PRO A 291 -5.65 7.65 17.33
CA PRO A 291 -5.22 7.23 18.68
C PRO A 291 -6.26 7.40 19.79
N ASP A 292 -7.31 8.21 19.58
CA ASP A 292 -8.45 8.31 20.52
C ASP A 292 -9.39 7.08 20.49
N GLY A 293 -9.22 6.19 19.50
CA GLY A 293 -10.06 5.00 19.32
C GLY A 293 -11.51 5.28 18.87
N LYS A 294 -11.86 6.54 18.58
CA LYS A 294 -13.22 6.97 18.22
C LYS A 294 -13.39 7.33 16.76
N ARG A 295 -12.33 7.72 16.10
CA ARG A 295 -12.31 8.18 14.70
C ARG A 295 -11.50 7.22 13.82
N ILE A 296 -11.87 7.16 12.54
CA ILE A 296 -11.18 6.42 11.48
C ILE A 296 -10.86 7.41 10.38
N ILE A 297 -9.60 7.41 9.89
CA ILE A 297 -9.23 8.05 8.63
C ILE A 297 -9.15 6.97 7.56
N PHE A 298 -9.51 7.30 6.34
CA PHE A 298 -9.45 6.38 5.19
C PHE A 298 -9.34 7.15 3.90
N SER A 299 -9.00 6.45 2.82
CA SER A 299 -8.90 7.00 1.47
C SER A 299 -10.16 6.66 0.69
N SER A 300 -10.69 7.61 -0.07
CA SER A 300 -11.90 7.38 -0.87
C SER A 300 -11.91 8.18 -2.18
N ASN A 301 -12.42 7.57 -3.24
CA ASN A 301 -12.74 8.23 -4.49
C ASN A 301 -14.25 8.38 -4.70
N TYR A 302 -15.07 8.42 -3.64
CA TYR A 302 -16.51 8.44 -3.74
C TYR A 302 -17.07 9.64 -4.52
N GLU A 303 -16.37 10.78 -4.50
CA GLU A 303 -16.77 11.97 -5.27
C GLU A 303 -16.56 11.77 -6.79
N LYS A 304 -15.58 10.95 -7.17
CA LYS A 304 -15.26 10.60 -8.56
C LYS A 304 -15.03 9.10 -8.71
N PRO A 305 -16.04 8.24 -8.53
CA PRO A 305 -15.89 6.80 -8.62
C PRO A 305 -15.26 6.36 -9.94
N ARG A 306 -14.41 5.34 -9.90
CA ARG A 306 -13.64 4.81 -11.04
C ARG A 306 -12.55 5.75 -11.58
N SER A 307 -12.24 6.86 -10.88
CA SER A 307 -11.07 7.68 -11.17
C SER A 307 -9.89 7.27 -10.28
N GLY A 308 -8.70 7.76 -10.62
CA GLY A 308 -7.52 7.70 -9.74
C GLY A 308 -7.47 8.81 -8.70
N ALA A 309 -8.46 9.70 -8.66
CA ALA A 309 -8.53 10.78 -7.68
C ALA A 309 -9.09 10.25 -6.35
N PHE A 310 -8.26 10.27 -5.33
CA PHE A 310 -8.59 9.87 -3.97
C PHE A 310 -8.28 11.00 -3.02
N ASP A 311 -9.14 11.20 -2.05
CA ASP A 311 -8.91 12.08 -0.91
C ASP A 311 -8.96 11.30 0.40
N LEU A 312 -8.42 11.90 1.45
CA LEU A 312 -8.54 11.40 2.80
C LEU A 312 -9.83 11.91 3.46
N TYR A 313 -10.50 11.04 4.17
CA TYR A 313 -11.72 11.33 4.90
C TYR A 313 -11.66 10.84 6.33
N LEU A 314 -12.32 11.54 7.23
CA LEU A 314 -12.59 11.13 8.60
C LEU A 314 -14.03 10.62 8.73
N ILE A 315 -14.22 9.67 9.64
CA ILE A 315 -15.53 9.22 10.09
C ILE A 315 -15.41 8.70 11.51
N ASN A 316 -16.44 8.88 12.32
CA ASN A 316 -16.51 8.24 13.63
C ASN A 316 -16.70 6.72 13.48
N VAL A 317 -16.23 5.95 14.46
CA VAL A 317 -16.42 4.50 14.48
C VAL A 317 -17.90 4.12 14.33
N ASP A 318 -18.84 4.92 14.84
CA ASP A 318 -20.29 4.68 14.71
C ASP A 318 -20.88 5.04 13.34
N GLY A 319 -20.10 5.62 12.43
CA GLY A 319 -20.50 6.04 11.09
C GLY A 319 -21.00 7.49 11.00
N THR A 320 -20.95 8.26 12.08
CA THR A 320 -21.25 9.70 12.09
C THR A 320 -20.02 10.55 11.83
N GLY A 321 -20.17 11.87 11.71
CA GLY A 321 -19.05 12.81 11.62
C GLY A 321 -18.18 12.64 10.37
N PHE A 322 -18.79 12.28 9.24
CA PHE A 322 -18.09 12.16 7.96
C PHE A 322 -17.56 13.52 7.49
N GLU A 323 -16.26 13.58 7.21
CA GLU A 323 -15.56 14.81 6.89
C GLU A 323 -14.42 14.59 5.91
N LYS A 324 -14.22 15.53 4.96
CA LYS A 324 -13.10 15.54 4.03
C LYS A 324 -11.87 16.17 4.68
N VAL A 325 -10.70 15.52 4.56
CA VAL A 325 -9.43 15.94 5.17
C VAL A 325 -8.50 16.59 4.14
N THR A 326 -8.35 15.97 2.96
CA THR A 326 -7.53 16.49 1.87
C THR A 326 -8.37 16.89 0.68
N THR A 327 -7.86 17.82 -0.13
CA THR A 327 -8.59 18.41 -1.27
C THR A 327 -7.72 18.52 -2.52
N HIS A 328 -6.56 17.88 -2.54
CA HIS A 328 -5.70 17.84 -3.71
C HIS A 328 -6.42 17.13 -4.87
N PRO A 329 -6.37 17.65 -6.11
CA PRO A 329 -7.24 17.19 -7.19
C PRO A 329 -7.00 15.75 -7.67
N ASP A 330 -5.86 15.15 -7.35
CA ASP A 330 -5.48 13.85 -7.88
C ASP A 330 -5.55 12.73 -6.82
N PHE A 331 -4.43 12.42 -6.14
CA PHE A 331 -4.32 11.23 -5.30
C PHE A 331 -3.72 11.55 -3.93
N ASP A 332 -4.50 11.30 -2.89
CA ASP A 332 -4.07 11.25 -1.50
C ASP A 332 -4.53 9.92 -0.88
N SER A 333 -3.62 9.14 -0.31
CA SER A 333 -3.96 7.81 0.19
C SER A 333 -3.02 7.27 1.26
N PHE A 334 -3.38 6.13 1.86
CA PHE A 334 -2.64 5.41 2.89
C PHE A 334 -2.27 6.27 4.09
N PRO A 335 -3.28 6.87 4.75
CA PRO A 335 -3.04 7.72 5.90
C PRO A 335 -2.73 6.91 7.15
N MET A 336 -1.80 7.39 7.97
CA MET A 336 -1.58 6.89 9.32
C MET A 336 -1.23 8.04 10.26
N TRP A 337 -1.88 8.09 11.43
CA TRP A 337 -1.43 8.98 12.50
C TRP A 337 -0.19 8.45 13.22
N SER A 338 0.64 9.37 13.66
CA SER A 338 1.68 9.04 14.65
C SER A 338 1.05 8.48 15.93
N PRO A 339 1.78 7.68 16.72
CA PRO A 339 1.25 7.07 17.94
C PRO A 339 0.66 8.05 18.96
N ASN A 340 1.11 9.30 18.95
CA ASN A 340 0.60 10.36 19.83
C ASN A 340 -0.51 11.22 19.19
N GLY A 341 -0.95 10.89 17.96
CA GLY A 341 -2.00 11.61 17.22
C GLY A 341 -1.62 12.99 16.69
N LYS A 342 -0.37 13.44 16.88
CA LYS A 342 0.04 14.82 16.54
C LYS A 342 0.53 15.00 15.10
N LYS A 343 0.76 13.92 14.38
CA LYS A 343 1.20 13.93 12.98
C LYS A 343 0.39 12.97 12.15
N LEU A 344 0.22 13.30 10.87
CA LEU A 344 -0.30 12.42 9.84
C LEU A 344 0.78 12.19 8.79
N VAL A 345 0.98 10.95 8.36
CA VAL A 345 1.74 10.59 7.17
C VAL A 345 0.78 10.03 6.13
N TRP A 346 1.00 10.34 4.85
CA TRP A 346 0.21 9.80 3.74
C TRP A 346 1.00 9.79 2.44
N ALA A 347 0.52 9.08 1.45
CA ALA A 347 1.02 9.09 0.09
C ALA A 347 0.22 10.06 -0.76
N SER A 348 0.88 10.84 -1.60
CA SER A 348 0.24 11.83 -2.47
C SER A 348 1.04 11.99 -3.76
N ASN A 349 0.36 12.34 -4.84
CA ASN A 349 1.02 12.79 -6.07
C ASN A 349 1.08 14.32 -6.18
N ARG A 350 0.70 15.05 -5.12
CA ARG A 350 0.98 16.49 -5.04
C ARG A 350 2.47 16.74 -5.24
N ASN A 351 2.81 17.82 -5.93
CA ASN A 351 4.19 18.18 -6.23
C ASN A 351 4.97 17.12 -7.02
N GLN A 352 4.28 16.21 -7.76
CA GLN A 352 4.92 15.25 -8.66
C GLN A 352 5.68 15.97 -9.79
N LYS A 353 6.84 15.46 -10.16
CA LYS A 353 7.63 15.99 -11.29
C LYS A 353 7.39 15.22 -12.59
N LYS A 354 7.00 13.97 -12.48
CA LYS A 354 6.64 13.09 -13.60
C LYS A 354 5.28 12.45 -13.35
N PRO A 355 4.45 12.27 -14.38
CA PRO A 355 3.19 11.55 -14.24
C PRO A 355 3.40 10.15 -13.63
N GLY A 356 2.56 9.78 -12.67
CA GLY A 356 2.61 8.49 -11.98
C GLY A 356 3.56 8.44 -10.78
N GLU A 357 4.28 9.51 -10.47
CA GLU A 357 5.01 9.60 -9.20
C GLU A 357 4.04 9.77 -8.03
N THR A 358 4.28 9.02 -6.97
CA THR A 358 3.61 9.17 -5.69
C THR A 358 4.68 9.35 -4.63
N ASN A 359 4.55 10.36 -3.79
CA ASN A 359 5.50 10.68 -2.75
C ASN A 359 4.86 10.64 -1.37
N LEU A 360 5.68 10.45 -0.33
CA LEU A 360 5.23 10.50 1.05
C LEU A 360 5.29 11.91 1.58
N PHE A 361 4.26 12.28 2.32
CA PHE A 361 4.11 13.55 3.00
C PHE A 361 3.84 13.32 4.48
N ILE A 362 4.28 14.26 5.31
CA ILE A 362 3.99 14.31 6.73
C ILE A 362 3.52 15.71 7.10
N ALA A 363 2.53 15.81 7.97
CA ALA A 363 2.02 17.07 8.49
C ALA A 363 1.84 17.01 10.00
N ASP A 364 1.83 18.17 10.63
CA ASP A 364 1.27 18.31 11.98
C ASP A 364 -0.26 18.23 11.87
N TRP A 365 -0.87 17.42 12.73
CA TRP A 365 -2.31 17.26 12.81
C TRP A 365 -2.91 18.25 13.79
N VAL A 366 -4.01 18.90 13.38
CA VAL A 366 -4.82 19.82 14.19
C VAL A 366 -6.27 19.30 14.19
N ASP A 367 -6.84 19.14 15.38
CA ASP A 367 -8.25 18.71 15.56
C ASP A 367 -9.26 19.80 15.19
#